data_5bead8f9ec93e7b562932a5e9f926da0
#
_entry.id   5bead8f9ec93e7b562932a5e9f926da0
#
_cell.length_a   1.000
_cell.length_b   1.000
_cell.length_c   1.000
_cell.angle_alpha   90.00
_cell.angle_beta   90.00
_cell.angle_gamma   90.00
#
_symmetry.space_group_name_H-M   'P 1'
#
loop_
_entity.id
_entity.type
_entity.pdbx_description
1 polymer ?
#
loop_
_entity_poly.entity_id
_entity_poly.type
_entity_poly.pdbx_seq_one_letter_code
_entity_poly.pdbx_strand_id
1 'polypeptide(L)'
;MLDLKSISKTFNAGTVNEKTALNNLCLHLNDGDFVTVIGGNGAGKSTMLNAVAGAWPVDEGTIEIGGVNVTKLPEYKRAKYLGRVFQDPMTGTATTMSIEENMAIAARRGEKRGLSWGITHQERDTYREMLKTLDLGLEDRLTSKVGLLSGGQRQAITLLMASIKKPKLLLLDEHTAALDPKTAAKVLEISDKIIAENHLTAMMVTHNMKDAIVHGNRLIMMHEGKVILNISGEEKKKLTVEDLLHQFEKVSGEEFANDKALLS
;
A
#
# COMPACT_ATOMS: atom_id res chain seq x y z
N MET A 1 4.31 -3.48 -15.56
CA MET A 1 4.05 -2.24 -14.79
C MET A 1 5.04 -2.04 -13.64
N LEU A 2 5.09 -2.90 -12.63
CA LEU A 2 6.18 -2.98 -11.64
C LEU A 2 7.07 -4.16 -11.97
N ASP A 3 8.38 -3.95 -12.02
CA ASP A 3 9.38 -5.01 -12.19
C ASP A 3 10.43 -4.92 -11.09
N LEU A 4 10.50 -5.96 -10.28
CA LEU A 4 11.56 -6.20 -9.30
C LEU A 4 12.45 -7.32 -9.86
N LYS A 5 13.72 -7.02 -10.13
CA LYS A 5 14.67 -7.97 -10.73
C LYS A 5 15.79 -8.22 -9.75
N SER A 6 15.78 -9.39 -9.12
CA SER A 6 16.82 -9.89 -8.21
C SER A 6 17.18 -8.89 -7.10
N ILE A 7 16.17 -8.26 -6.49
CA ILE A 7 16.44 -7.28 -5.44
C ILE A 7 16.82 -7.96 -4.12
N SER A 8 17.88 -7.48 -3.50
CA SER A 8 18.37 -7.94 -2.20
C SER A 8 18.52 -6.76 -1.24
N LYS A 9 18.24 -7.01 0.04
CA LYS A 9 18.40 -6.03 1.11
C LYS A 9 18.84 -6.70 2.39
N THR A 10 20.01 -6.32 2.91
CA THR A 10 20.54 -6.78 4.20
C THR A 10 20.66 -5.58 5.12
N PHE A 11 20.14 -5.72 6.33
CA PHE A 11 20.31 -4.74 7.40
C PHE A 11 21.45 -5.17 8.32
N ASN A 12 22.18 -4.19 8.86
CA ASN A 12 23.29 -4.37 9.81
C ASN A 12 24.37 -5.34 9.32
N ALA A 13 24.67 -5.31 8.03
CA ALA A 13 25.67 -6.20 7.42
C ALA A 13 27.01 -6.19 8.18
N GLY A 14 27.59 -7.37 8.40
CA GLY A 14 28.83 -7.55 9.15
C GLY A 14 28.74 -7.42 10.67
N THR A 15 27.52 -7.35 11.23
CA THR A 15 27.29 -7.33 12.69
C THR A 15 26.55 -8.56 13.17
N VAL A 16 26.51 -8.76 14.49
CA VAL A 16 25.72 -9.87 15.12
C VAL A 16 24.21 -9.75 14.87
N ASN A 17 23.73 -8.58 14.46
CA ASN A 17 22.33 -8.31 14.15
C ASN A 17 22.09 -8.26 12.62
N GLU A 18 22.97 -8.87 11.83
CA GLU A 18 22.79 -8.96 10.39
C GLU A 18 21.50 -9.72 10.05
N LYS A 19 20.68 -9.12 9.19
CA LYS A 19 19.44 -9.74 8.72
C LYS A 19 19.21 -9.44 7.24
N THR A 20 19.23 -10.49 6.42
CA THR A 20 18.81 -10.41 5.02
C THR A 20 17.28 -10.39 4.97
N ALA A 21 16.71 -9.24 4.66
CA ALA A 21 15.26 -9.03 4.63
C ALA A 21 14.64 -9.23 3.26
N LEU A 22 15.42 -9.05 2.17
CA LEU A 22 15.06 -9.44 0.80
C LEU A 22 16.21 -10.25 0.23
N ASN A 23 15.90 -11.37 -0.39
CA ASN A 23 16.90 -12.33 -0.88
C ASN A 23 16.60 -12.68 -2.34
N ASN A 24 17.29 -11.99 -3.28
CA ASN A 24 17.15 -12.19 -4.71
C ASN A 24 15.69 -12.20 -5.19
N LEU A 25 14.86 -11.28 -4.66
CA LEU A 25 13.44 -11.23 -4.90
C LEU A 25 13.15 -10.74 -6.31
N CYS A 26 12.40 -11.56 -7.07
CA CYS A 26 11.88 -11.22 -8.38
C CYS A 26 10.35 -11.16 -8.32
N LEU A 27 9.76 -10.08 -8.86
CA LEU A 27 8.32 -9.91 -8.93
C LEU A 27 7.94 -9.01 -10.09
N HIS A 28 6.99 -9.45 -10.90
CA HIS A 28 6.40 -8.65 -11.96
C HIS A 28 4.91 -8.45 -11.71
N LEU A 29 4.42 -7.21 -11.83
CA LEU A 29 3.00 -6.86 -11.84
C LEU A 29 2.65 -6.25 -13.21
N ASN A 30 1.52 -6.68 -13.77
CA ASN A 30 0.94 -6.07 -14.97
C ASN A 30 0.20 -4.76 -14.62
N ASP A 31 -0.10 -3.96 -15.63
CA ASP A 31 -0.99 -2.81 -15.44
C ASP A 31 -2.39 -3.31 -15.06
N GLY A 32 -2.97 -2.69 -14.04
CA GLY A 32 -4.28 -3.06 -13.51
C GLY A 32 -4.28 -4.25 -12.53
N ASP A 33 -3.13 -4.88 -12.24
CA ASP A 33 -3.06 -5.89 -11.19
C ASP A 33 -3.35 -5.26 -9.83
N PHE A 34 -4.28 -5.85 -9.08
CA PHE A 34 -4.44 -5.58 -7.66
C PHE A 34 -3.96 -6.81 -6.88
N VAL A 35 -2.78 -6.69 -6.31
CA VAL A 35 -2.05 -7.79 -5.66
C VAL A 35 -2.14 -7.67 -4.15
N THR A 36 -2.60 -8.73 -3.49
CA THR A 36 -2.50 -8.87 -2.03
C THR A 36 -1.23 -9.61 -1.66
N VAL A 37 -0.54 -9.14 -0.62
CA VAL A 37 0.74 -9.70 -0.14
C VAL A 37 0.58 -10.10 1.31
N ILE A 38 0.79 -11.39 1.59
CA ILE A 38 0.76 -11.98 2.93
C ILE A 38 2.10 -12.62 3.28
N GLY A 39 2.25 -13.02 4.53
CA GLY A 39 3.44 -13.70 5.05
C GLY A 39 3.63 -13.41 6.53
N GLY A 40 4.41 -14.22 7.22
CA GLY A 40 4.71 -14.06 8.65
C GLY A 40 5.48 -12.77 8.97
N ASN A 41 5.69 -12.55 10.27
CA ASN A 41 6.52 -11.45 10.74
C ASN A 41 7.97 -11.65 10.26
N GLY A 42 8.57 -10.57 9.75
CA GLY A 42 9.92 -10.67 9.21
C GLY A 42 10.05 -11.32 7.82
N ALA A 43 8.95 -11.69 7.16
CA ALA A 43 8.95 -12.25 5.81
C ALA A 43 9.47 -11.30 4.71
N GLY A 44 9.67 -10.01 5.02
CA GLY A 44 10.19 -9.02 4.08
C GLY A 44 9.14 -8.14 3.42
N LYS A 45 7.84 -8.27 3.76
CA LYS A 45 6.73 -7.51 3.15
C LYS A 45 6.93 -5.99 3.20
N SER A 46 7.08 -5.43 4.40
CA SER A 46 7.29 -4.00 4.59
C SER A 46 8.64 -3.54 4.03
N THR A 47 9.66 -4.41 4.03
CA THR A 47 10.96 -4.12 3.39
C THR A 47 10.79 -3.98 1.89
N MET A 48 10.04 -4.88 1.25
CA MET A 48 9.72 -4.80 -0.18
C MET A 48 8.95 -3.51 -0.52
N LEU A 49 7.90 -3.17 0.25
CA LEU A 49 7.16 -1.92 0.04
C LEU A 49 8.06 -0.68 0.19
N ASN A 50 8.91 -0.64 1.23
CA ASN A 50 9.83 0.46 1.47
C ASN A 50 10.93 0.55 0.38
N ALA A 51 11.40 -0.59 -0.13
CA ALA A 51 12.33 -0.63 -1.26
C ALA A 51 11.68 -0.08 -2.54
N VAL A 52 10.44 -0.47 -2.85
CA VAL A 52 9.68 0.05 -3.99
C VAL A 52 9.39 1.55 -3.83
N ALA A 53 9.00 1.99 -2.63
CA ALA A 53 8.76 3.39 -2.32
C ALA A 53 10.05 4.25 -2.38
N GLY A 54 11.22 3.65 -2.18
CA GLY A 54 12.51 4.34 -2.15
C GLY A 54 12.89 4.89 -0.79
N ALA A 55 12.18 4.49 0.27
CA ALA A 55 12.54 4.80 1.65
C ALA A 55 13.82 4.04 2.06
N TRP A 56 13.97 2.80 1.59
CA TRP A 56 15.18 2.00 1.80
C TRP A 56 15.82 1.64 0.46
N PRO A 57 17.10 1.95 0.23
CA PRO A 57 17.80 1.52 -0.97
C PRO A 57 18.02 0.00 -0.92
N VAL A 58 17.87 -0.65 -2.07
CA VAL A 58 18.28 -2.04 -2.24
C VAL A 58 19.81 -2.12 -2.37
N ASP A 59 20.38 -3.24 -1.94
CA ASP A 59 21.83 -3.47 -2.03
C ASP A 59 22.19 -4.00 -3.43
N GLU A 60 21.29 -4.83 -4.01
CA GLU A 60 21.43 -5.42 -5.33
C GLU A 60 20.11 -5.39 -6.09
N GLY A 61 20.18 -5.60 -7.41
CA GLY A 61 19.04 -5.71 -8.30
C GLY A 61 18.50 -4.38 -8.81
N THR A 62 17.35 -4.43 -9.47
CA THR A 62 16.72 -3.24 -10.08
C THR A 62 15.22 -3.19 -9.81
N ILE A 63 14.71 -1.96 -9.72
CA ILE A 63 13.29 -1.64 -9.54
C ILE A 63 12.84 -0.74 -10.68
N GLU A 64 11.85 -1.17 -11.45
CA GLU A 64 11.25 -0.40 -12.53
C GLU A 64 9.75 -0.17 -12.27
N ILE A 65 9.25 1.06 -12.47
CA ILE A 65 7.84 1.42 -12.32
C ILE A 65 7.38 2.14 -13.57
N GLY A 66 6.39 1.59 -14.27
CA GLY A 66 5.89 2.15 -15.52
C GLY A 66 6.96 2.28 -16.60
N GLY A 67 7.90 1.32 -16.68
CA GLY A 67 9.03 1.32 -17.62
C GLY A 67 10.18 2.26 -17.24
N VAL A 68 10.12 2.90 -16.08
CA VAL A 68 11.18 3.78 -15.60
C VAL A 68 11.98 3.08 -14.50
N ASN A 69 13.30 3.00 -14.67
CA ASN A 69 14.19 2.51 -13.62
C ASN A 69 14.27 3.53 -12.48
N VAL A 70 13.74 3.16 -11.33
CA VAL A 70 13.68 4.01 -10.13
C VAL A 70 14.67 3.60 -9.05
N THR A 71 15.49 2.58 -9.28
CA THR A 71 16.36 1.94 -8.27
C THR A 71 17.17 2.94 -7.45
N LYS A 72 17.77 3.93 -8.12
CA LYS A 72 18.61 4.96 -7.47
C LYS A 72 17.86 6.27 -7.20
N LEU A 73 16.57 6.34 -7.51
CA LEU A 73 15.80 7.55 -7.24
C LEU A 73 15.39 7.61 -5.76
N PRO A 74 15.59 8.74 -5.07
CA PRO A 74 15.10 8.94 -3.72
C PRO A 74 13.57 8.99 -3.69
N GLU A 75 12.99 8.74 -2.51
CA GLU A 75 11.54 8.64 -2.29
C GLU A 75 10.75 9.81 -2.90
N TYR A 76 11.18 11.06 -2.67
CA TYR A 76 10.49 12.24 -3.18
C TYR A 76 10.43 12.31 -4.72
N LYS A 77 11.40 11.72 -5.42
CA LYS A 77 11.38 11.62 -6.90
C LYS A 77 10.50 10.49 -7.38
N ARG A 78 10.35 9.41 -6.59
CA ARG A 78 9.42 8.31 -6.88
C ARG A 78 7.96 8.70 -6.62
N ALA A 79 7.71 9.68 -5.75
CA ALA A 79 6.37 10.14 -5.39
C ALA A 79 5.47 10.55 -6.57
N LYS A 80 6.04 10.90 -7.72
CA LYS A 80 5.26 11.16 -8.94
C LYS A 80 4.70 9.90 -9.61
N TYR A 81 5.28 8.72 -9.31
CA TYR A 81 4.83 7.43 -9.85
C TYR A 81 3.98 6.65 -8.87
N LEU A 82 4.13 6.95 -7.57
CA LEU A 82 3.57 6.17 -6.47
C LEU A 82 2.50 6.92 -5.71
N GLY A 83 1.44 6.21 -5.28
CA GLY A 83 0.62 6.56 -4.14
C GLY A 83 0.97 5.62 -2.99
N ARG A 84 1.00 6.11 -1.75
CA ARG A 84 1.22 5.26 -0.58
C ARG A 84 0.24 5.58 0.53
N VAL A 85 -0.33 4.53 1.11
CA VAL A 85 -1.15 4.58 2.31
C VAL A 85 -0.42 3.78 3.39
N PHE A 86 -0.24 4.39 4.56
CA PHE A 86 0.48 3.81 5.67
C PHE A 86 -0.44 3.08 6.63
N GLN A 87 0.11 2.21 7.46
CA GLN A 87 -0.59 1.52 8.54
C GLN A 87 -1.20 2.50 9.55
N ASP A 88 -0.42 3.51 9.96
CA ASP A 88 -0.90 4.59 10.82
C ASP A 88 -1.50 5.72 9.96
N PRO A 89 -2.83 5.98 10.07
CA PRO A 89 -3.48 7.05 9.34
C PRO A 89 -2.92 8.45 9.62
N MET A 90 -2.22 8.63 10.75
CA MET A 90 -1.59 9.90 11.11
C MET A 90 -0.40 10.23 10.22
N THR A 91 0.32 9.21 9.78
CA THR A 91 1.56 9.39 8.98
C THR A 91 1.29 9.97 7.60
N GLY A 92 0.13 9.69 7.02
CA GLY A 92 -0.24 10.14 5.67
C GLY A 92 -0.87 11.53 5.61
N THR A 93 -1.07 12.23 6.75
CA THR A 93 -1.84 13.48 6.82
C THR A 93 -1.17 14.55 7.68
N ALA A 94 -1.38 15.83 7.33
CA ALA A 94 -1.07 16.97 8.19
C ALA A 94 -2.26 17.24 9.11
N THR A 95 -2.24 16.69 10.32
CA THR A 95 -3.38 16.67 11.27
C THR A 95 -3.87 18.04 11.71
N THR A 96 -3.00 19.04 11.71
CA THR A 96 -3.33 20.44 12.06
C THR A 96 -3.94 21.22 10.91
N MET A 97 -3.86 20.71 9.69
CA MET A 97 -4.41 21.31 8.48
C MET A 97 -5.83 20.78 8.20
N SER A 98 -6.59 21.54 7.43
CA SER A 98 -7.94 21.15 7.00
C SER A 98 -7.92 20.01 5.96
N ILE A 99 -9.07 19.40 5.70
CA ILE A 99 -9.24 18.38 4.67
C ILE A 99 -8.84 18.95 3.31
N GLU A 100 -9.35 20.13 2.94
CA GLU A 100 -9.05 20.75 1.65
C GLU A 100 -7.55 21.07 1.47
N GLU A 101 -6.86 21.49 2.55
CA GLU A 101 -5.43 21.75 2.50
C GLU A 101 -4.63 20.46 2.31
N ASN A 102 -4.97 19.39 3.00
CA ASN A 102 -4.36 18.06 2.79
C ASN A 102 -4.56 17.57 1.36
N MET A 103 -5.78 17.66 0.82
CA MET A 103 -6.09 17.29 -0.56
C MET A 103 -5.33 18.15 -1.57
N ALA A 104 -5.21 19.45 -1.32
CA ALA A 104 -4.47 20.36 -2.17
C ALA A 104 -2.97 20.03 -2.23
N ILE A 105 -2.37 19.63 -1.12
CA ILE A 105 -0.97 19.16 -1.08
C ILE A 105 -0.83 17.87 -1.91
N ALA A 106 -1.74 16.93 -1.73
CA ALA A 106 -1.73 15.67 -2.47
C ALA A 106 -1.93 15.88 -3.98
N ALA A 107 -2.85 16.76 -4.37
CA ALA A 107 -3.13 17.10 -5.76
C ALA A 107 -1.94 17.77 -6.47
N ARG A 108 -1.04 18.40 -5.73
CA ARG A 108 0.16 19.06 -6.26
C ARG A 108 1.41 18.18 -6.20
N ARG A 109 1.27 16.91 -5.82
CA ARG A 109 2.39 15.97 -5.75
C ARG A 109 3.09 15.84 -7.11
N GLY A 110 4.42 16.03 -7.13
CA GLY A 110 5.25 15.92 -8.33
C GLY A 110 5.20 17.13 -9.26
N GLU A 111 4.48 18.18 -8.92
CA GLU A 111 4.42 19.43 -9.70
C GLU A 111 5.41 20.48 -9.20
N LYS A 112 5.83 21.34 -10.14
CA LYS A 112 6.61 22.54 -9.78
C LYS A 112 5.66 23.56 -9.14
N ARG A 113 6.06 24.12 -8.01
CA ARG A 113 5.28 25.16 -7.32
C ARG A 113 5.66 26.53 -7.83
N GLY A 114 4.65 27.35 -8.18
CA GLY A 114 4.78 28.77 -8.46
C GLY A 114 4.13 29.61 -7.35
N LEU A 115 4.07 30.92 -7.55
CA LEU A 115 3.33 31.87 -6.71
C LEU A 115 1.85 31.88 -7.14
N SER A 116 1.08 30.86 -6.78
CA SER A 116 -0.35 30.76 -7.02
C SER A 116 -1.14 30.71 -5.71
N TRP A 117 -2.43 31.06 -5.76
CA TRP A 117 -3.34 30.91 -4.61
C TRP A 117 -3.33 29.46 -4.11
N GLY A 118 -3.44 29.31 -2.81
CA GLY A 118 -3.36 28.00 -2.15
C GLY A 118 -4.43 27.03 -2.61
N ILE A 119 -5.72 27.44 -2.62
CA ILE A 119 -6.86 26.64 -3.04
C ILE A 119 -7.87 27.55 -3.74
N THR A 120 -8.26 27.19 -4.95
CA THR A 120 -9.30 27.90 -5.72
C THR A 120 -10.70 27.36 -5.40
N HIS A 121 -11.75 28.11 -5.78
CA HIS A 121 -13.13 27.65 -5.66
C HIS A 121 -13.38 26.38 -6.46
N GLN A 122 -12.84 26.29 -7.68
CA GLN A 122 -12.96 25.12 -8.53
C GLN A 122 -12.30 23.88 -7.92
N GLU A 123 -11.14 24.03 -7.27
CA GLU A 123 -10.49 22.93 -6.54
C GLU A 123 -11.33 22.46 -5.37
N ARG A 124 -11.97 23.38 -4.60
CA ARG A 124 -12.88 23.01 -3.52
C ARG A 124 -14.07 22.19 -4.00
N ASP A 125 -14.66 22.58 -5.10
CA ASP A 125 -15.80 21.87 -5.69
C ASP A 125 -15.35 20.47 -6.15
N THR A 126 -14.18 20.37 -6.78
CA THR A 126 -13.58 19.09 -7.16
C THR A 126 -13.33 18.19 -5.95
N TYR A 127 -12.76 18.74 -4.87
CA TYR A 127 -12.50 17.97 -3.65
C TYR A 127 -13.81 17.54 -2.96
N ARG A 128 -14.84 18.38 -2.99
CA ARG A 128 -16.17 18.02 -2.46
C ARG A 128 -16.76 16.82 -3.19
N GLU A 129 -16.72 16.85 -4.53
CA GLU A 129 -17.22 15.71 -5.32
C GLU A 129 -16.40 14.43 -5.08
N MET A 130 -15.09 14.54 -4.96
CA MET A 130 -14.24 13.39 -4.59
C MET A 130 -14.59 12.83 -3.21
N LEU A 131 -14.83 13.68 -2.20
CA LEU A 131 -15.17 13.25 -0.85
C LEU A 131 -16.54 12.58 -0.78
N LYS A 132 -17.51 13.01 -1.60
CA LYS A 132 -18.82 12.33 -1.73
C LYS A 132 -18.69 10.87 -2.12
N THR A 133 -17.69 10.51 -2.94
CA THR A 133 -17.49 9.12 -3.37
C THR A 133 -17.15 8.18 -2.21
N LEU A 134 -16.67 8.71 -1.08
CA LEU A 134 -16.34 7.95 0.12
C LEU A 134 -17.58 7.56 0.96
N ASP A 135 -18.69 8.27 0.81
CA ASP A 135 -19.93 8.07 1.58
C ASP A 135 -19.70 8.11 3.12
N LEU A 136 -18.98 9.15 3.57
CA LEU A 136 -18.59 9.35 4.97
C LEU A 136 -19.01 10.73 5.53
N GLY A 137 -19.79 11.53 4.77
CA GLY A 137 -20.22 12.89 5.14
C GLY A 137 -19.06 13.88 5.27
N LEU A 138 -17.98 13.68 4.52
CA LEU A 138 -16.78 14.53 4.59
C LEU A 138 -16.83 15.71 3.61
N GLU A 139 -17.69 15.64 2.62
CA GLU A 139 -17.92 16.67 1.61
C GLU A 139 -18.39 18.02 2.21
N ASP A 140 -19.07 17.96 3.35
CA ASP A 140 -19.54 19.15 4.08
C ASP A 140 -18.53 19.65 5.13
N ARG A 141 -17.40 18.96 5.26
CA ARG A 141 -16.39 19.20 6.30
C ARG A 141 -15.03 19.62 5.78
N LEU A 142 -14.94 20.15 4.55
CA LEU A 142 -13.70 20.53 3.87
C LEU A 142 -12.75 21.38 4.72
N THR A 143 -13.29 22.32 5.51
CA THR A 143 -12.51 23.21 6.38
C THR A 143 -12.21 22.62 7.76
N SER A 144 -12.74 21.43 8.08
CA SER A 144 -12.43 20.75 9.34
C SER A 144 -11.01 20.24 9.35
N LYS A 145 -10.33 20.35 10.50
CA LYS A 145 -8.98 19.76 10.66
C LYS A 145 -9.02 18.26 10.59
N VAL A 146 -8.07 17.66 9.86
CA VAL A 146 -7.98 16.20 9.70
C VAL A 146 -7.76 15.49 11.04
N GLY A 147 -7.09 16.14 11.99
CA GLY A 147 -6.90 15.61 13.35
C GLY A 147 -8.20 15.34 14.14
N LEU A 148 -9.34 15.95 13.74
CA LEU A 148 -10.66 15.77 14.37
C LEU A 148 -11.45 14.59 13.77
N LEU A 149 -10.93 13.91 12.75
CA LEU A 149 -11.58 12.79 12.08
C LEU A 149 -11.34 11.48 12.85
N SER A 150 -12.28 10.54 12.71
CA SER A 150 -12.08 9.18 13.18
C SER A 150 -10.94 8.50 12.40
N GLY A 151 -10.38 7.41 12.93
CA GLY A 151 -9.33 6.63 12.26
C GLY A 151 -9.73 6.21 10.84
N GLY A 152 -10.94 5.65 10.68
CA GLY A 152 -11.45 5.24 9.37
C GLY A 152 -11.69 6.38 8.39
N GLN A 153 -12.27 7.51 8.86
CA GLN A 153 -12.43 8.69 8.02
C GLN A 153 -11.08 9.23 7.54
N ARG A 154 -10.08 9.26 8.43
CA ARG A 154 -8.73 9.68 8.07
C ARG A 154 -8.07 8.73 7.08
N GLN A 155 -8.24 7.42 7.29
CA GLN A 155 -7.71 6.42 6.38
C GLN A 155 -8.33 6.52 4.97
N ALA A 156 -9.65 6.73 4.89
CA ALA A 156 -10.35 6.94 3.62
C ALA A 156 -9.86 8.20 2.89
N ILE A 157 -9.62 9.32 3.61
CA ILE A 157 -9.03 10.53 3.03
C ILE A 157 -7.59 10.24 2.56
N THR A 158 -6.77 9.54 3.34
CA THR A 158 -5.40 9.20 2.96
C THR A 158 -5.37 8.38 1.67
N LEU A 159 -6.29 7.42 1.54
CA LEU A 159 -6.45 6.62 0.34
C LEU A 159 -6.86 7.48 -0.88
N LEU A 160 -7.83 8.38 -0.70
CA LEU A 160 -8.23 9.33 -1.74
C LEU A 160 -7.07 10.23 -2.17
N MET A 161 -6.32 10.79 -1.20
CA MET A 161 -5.13 11.60 -1.45
C MET A 161 -4.03 10.82 -2.20
N ALA A 162 -3.83 9.55 -1.85
CA ALA A 162 -2.83 8.69 -2.52
C ALA A 162 -3.21 8.43 -3.97
N SER A 163 -4.51 8.36 -4.30
CA SER A 163 -5.04 8.05 -5.63
C SER A 163 -5.33 9.28 -6.50
N ILE A 164 -5.42 10.50 -5.94
CA ILE A 164 -5.88 11.72 -6.63
C ILE A 164 -5.12 12.04 -7.93
N LYS A 165 -3.83 11.70 -8.00
CA LYS A 165 -2.98 11.89 -9.19
C LYS A 165 -2.92 10.65 -10.09
N LYS A 166 -3.78 9.66 -9.87
CA LYS A 166 -3.78 8.38 -10.60
C LYS A 166 -2.35 7.83 -10.74
N PRO A 167 -1.72 7.46 -9.61
CA PRO A 167 -0.35 6.98 -9.62
C PRO A 167 -0.23 5.71 -10.48
N LYS A 168 0.98 5.45 -10.98
CA LYS A 168 1.26 4.19 -11.69
C LYS A 168 1.10 2.98 -10.76
N LEU A 169 1.48 3.14 -9.49
CA LEU A 169 1.38 2.08 -8.48
C LEU A 169 0.86 2.65 -7.16
N LEU A 170 -0.16 2.02 -6.58
CA LEU A 170 -0.69 2.31 -5.27
C LEU A 170 -0.17 1.26 -4.27
N LEU A 171 0.50 1.72 -3.22
CA LEU A 171 1.00 0.88 -2.13
C LEU A 171 0.12 1.06 -0.89
N LEU A 172 -0.46 -0.04 -0.42
CA LEU A 172 -1.31 -0.11 0.77
C LEU A 172 -0.61 -0.97 1.82
N ASP A 173 -0.09 -0.33 2.87
CA ASP A 173 0.72 -0.98 3.90
C ASP A 173 -0.14 -1.22 5.15
N GLU A 174 -0.76 -2.39 5.26
CA GLU A 174 -1.59 -2.81 6.41
C GLU A 174 -2.60 -1.73 6.84
N HIS A 175 -3.15 -1.04 5.88
CA HIS A 175 -3.89 0.22 6.04
C HIS A 175 -5.23 0.08 6.80
N THR A 176 -5.61 -1.11 7.20
CA THR A 176 -6.81 -1.40 8.01
C THR A 176 -6.49 -1.98 9.39
N ALA A 177 -5.22 -2.33 9.67
CA ALA A 177 -4.84 -3.05 10.88
C ALA A 177 -5.12 -2.29 12.19
N ALA A 178 -5.10 -0.96 12.16
CA ALA A 178 -5.36 -0.11 13.32
C ALA A 178 -6.84 0.28 13.52
N LEU A 179 -7.75 -0.31 12.73
CA LEU A 179 -9.18 0.02 12.71
C LEU A 179 -10.02 -1.10 13.35
N ASP A 180 -11.18 -0.75 13.89
CA ASP A 180 -12.17 -1.74 14.29
C ASP A 180 -12.71 -2.51 13.06
N PRO A 181 -13.22 -3.75 13.22
CA PRO A 181 -13.60 -4.62 12.09
C PRO A 181 -14.62 -3.99 11.14
N LYS A 182 -15.61 -3.24 11.65
CA LYS A 182 -16.63 -2.61 10.82
C LYS A 182 -16.05 -1.48 9.97
N THR A 183 -15.20 -0.67 10.58
CA THR A 183 -14.52 0.44 9.90
C THR A 183 -13.50 -0.10 8.90
N ALA A 184 -12.76 -1.16 9.25
CA ALA A 184 -11.81 -1.82 8.35
C ALA A 184 -12.51 -2.33 7.07
N ALA A 185 -13.66 -3.03 7.21
CA ALA A 185 -14.44 -3.50 6.07
C ALA A 185 -14.88 -2.35 5.14
N LYS A 186 -15.31 -1.21 5.71
CA LYS A 186 -15.69 -0.03 4.91
C LYS A 186 -14.51 0.58 4.18
N VAL A 187 -13.33 0.65 4.81
CA VAL A 187 -12.11 1.15 4.17
C VAL A 187 -11.65 0.23 3.05
N LEU A 188 -11.75 -1.09 3.21
CA LEU A 188 -11.45 -2.07 2.15
C LEU A 188 -12.40 -1.93 0.96
N GLU A 189 -13.72 -1.78 1.21
CA GLU A 189 -14.71 -1.50 0.16
C GLU A 189 -14.36 -0.23 -0.63
N ILE A 190 -13.99 0.85 0.07
CA ILE A 190 -13.54 2.10 -0.56
C ILE A 190 -12.26 1.89 -1.36
N SER A 191 -11.33 1.05 -0.86
CA SER A 191 -10.08 0.71 -1.57
C SER A 191 -10.36 0.01 -2.89
N ASP A 192 -11.21 -1.03 -2.87
CA ASP A 192 -11.63 -1.76 -4.08
C ASP A 192 -12.28 -0.82 -5.09
N LYS A 193 -13.19 0.03 -4.64
CA LYS A 193 -13.88 1.00 -5.48
C LYS A 193 -12.91 1.97 -6.16
N ILE A 194 -12.02 2.61 -5.38
CA ILE A 194 -11.05 3.58 -5.93
C ILE A 194 -10.10 2.91 -6.91
N ILE A 195 -9.61 1.70 -6.60
CA ILE A 195 -8.70 0.95 -7.49
C ILE A 195 -9.40 0.59 -8.79
N ALA A 196 -10.63 0.07 -8.72
CA ALA A 196 -11.40 -0.35 -9.89
C ALA A 196 -11.80 0.84 -10.79
N GLU A 197 -12.40 1.90 -10.21
CA GLU A 197 -12.87 3.08 -10.97
C GLU A 197 -11.72 3.84 -11.66
N ASN A 198 -10.53 3.84 -11.07
CA ASN A 198 -9.37 4.52 -11.63
C ASN A 198 -8.41 3.60 -12.39
N HIS A 199 -8.74 2.29 -12.51
CA HIS A 199 -7.89 1.27 -13.14
C HIS A 199 -6.45 1.28 -12.62
N LEU A 200 -6.30 1.39 -11.29
CA LEU A 200 -4.98 1.48 -10.66
C LEU A 200 -4.33 0.10 -10.56
N THR A 201 -3.02 0.06 -10.73
CA THR A 201 -2.23 -1.08 -10.24
C THR A 201 -1.98 -0.87 -8.76
N ALA A 202 -2.28 -1.88 -7.93
CA ALA A 202 -2.16 -1.78 -6.48
C ALA A 202 -1.46 -2.98 -5.86
N MET A 203 -0.73 -2.73 -4.78
CA MET A 203 -0.13 -3.75 -3.92
C MET A 203 -0.57 -3.49 -2.48
N MET A 204 -1.30 -4.44 -1.89
CA MET A 204 -1.82 -4.36 -0.54
C MET A 204 -1.14 -5.41 0.34
N VAL A 205 -0.40 -4.98 1.33
CA VAL A 205 0.08 -5.85 2.41
C VAL A 205 -1.01 -5.96 3.46
N THR A 206 -1.28 -7.18 3.88
CA THR A 206 -2.23 -7.48 4.97
C THR A 206 -1.77 -8.68 5.78
N HIS A 207 -2.13 -8.72 7.07
CA HIS A 207 -1.99 -9.91 7.90
C HIS A 207 -3.22 -10.81 7.84
N ASN A 208 -4.38 -10.28 7.40
CA ASN A 208 -5.63 -11.02 7.35
C ASN A 208 -5.69 -11.86 6.06
N MET A 209 -5.65 -13.18 6.18
CA MET A 209 -5.74 -14.10 5.05
C MET A 209 -7.09 -14.04 4.33
N LYS A 210 -8.19 -13.78 5.06
CA LYS A 210 -9.53 -13.65 4.46
C LYS A 210 -9.57 -12.43 3.53
N ASP A 211 -9.06 -11.28 4.01
CA ASP A 211 -8.98 -10.08 3.20
C ASP A 211 -8.08 -10.31 1.98
N ALA A 212 -6.95 -11.01 2.15
CA ALA A 212 -6.05 -11.32 1.05
C ALA A 212 -6.68 -12.18 -0.04
N ILE A 213 -7.57 -13.11 0.32
CA ILE A 213 -8.31 -13.96 -0.63
C ILE A 213 -9.40 -13.15 -1.35
N VAL A 214 -10.17 -12.34 -0.60
CA VAL A 214 -11.34 -11.62 -1.11
C VAL A 214 -10.95 -10.47 -2.04
N HIS A 215 -9.93 -9.68 -1.64
CA HIS A 215 -9.55 -8.46 -2.35
C HIS A 215 -8.48 -8.71 -3.41
N GLY A 216 -8.58 -7.97 -4.53
CA GLY A 216 -7.64 -8.05 -5.64
C GLY A 216 -7.77 -9.30 -6.51
N ASN A 217 -7.03 -9.32 -7.62
CA ASN A 217 -7.04 -10.41 -8.61
C ASN A 217 -5.85 -11.37 -8.47
N ARG A 218 -4.87 -11.06 -7.61
CA ARG A 218 -3.65 -11.85 -7.42
C ARG A 218 -3.24 -11.85 -5.95
N LEU A 219 -2.70 -12.98 -5.48
CA LEU A 219 -2.20 -13.16 -4.13
C LEU A 219 -0.76 -13.65 -4.16
N ILE A 220 0.07 -13.02 -3.34
CA ILE A 220 1.48 -13.37 -3.16
C ILE A 220 1.70 -13.69 -1.69
N MET A 221 2.41 -14.78 -1.41
CA MET A 221 2.89 -15.10 -0.08
C MET A 221 4.42 -14.96 -0.05
N MET A 222 4.90 -14.26 0.97
CA MET A 222 6.34 -14.07 1.21
C MET A 222 6.80 -14.82 2.45
N HIS A 223 8.02 -15.35 2.36
CA HIS A 223 8.74 -15.97 3.47
C HIS A 223 10.24 -15.72 3.28
N GLU A 224 10.95 -15.33 4.35
CA GLU A 224 12.40 -15.07 4.37
C GLU A 224 12.91 -14.23 3.18
N GLY A 225 12.21 -13.16 2.86
CA GLY A 225 12.59 -12.23 1.78
C GLY A 225 12.35 -12.75 0.38
N LYS A 226 11.64 -13.86 0.19
CA LYS A 226 11.31 -14.47 -1.10
C LYS A 226 9.81 -14.58 -1.31
N VAL A 227 9.38 -14.63 -2.57
CA VAL A 227 8.03 -15.04 -2.94
C VAL A 227 7.98 -16.57 -2.98
N ILE A 228 7.13 -17.18 -2.15
CA ILE A 228 6.94 -18.62 -2.07
C ILE A 228 5.65 -19.10 -2.72
N LEU A 229 4.66 -18.20 -2.87
CA LEU A 229 3.39 -18.48 -3.54
C LEU A 229 2.99 -17.28 -4.38
N ASN A 230 2.46 -17.52 -5.57
CA ASN A 230 2.01 -16.48 -6.47
C ASN A 230 0.84 -17.02 -7.30
N ILE A 231 -0.38 -16.68 -6.91
CA ILE A 231 -1.62 -17.21 -7.47
C ILE A 231 -2.49 -16.05 -7.98
N SER A 232 -3.17 -16.27 -9.11
CA SER A 232 -4.04 -15.27 -9.73
C SER A 232 -5.28 -15.89 -10.39
N GLY A 233 -6.23 -15.04 -10.74
CA GLY A 233 -7.42 -15.43 -11.51
C GLY A 233 -8.29 -16.48 -10.82
N GLU A 234 -8.72 -17.49 -11.57
CA GLU A 234 -9.63 -18.53 -11.07
C GLU A 234 -9.04 -19.41 -9.96
N GLU A 235 -7.72 -19.57 -9.93
CA GLU A 235 -7.05 -20.29 -8.84
C GLU A 235 -7.18 -19.53 -7.52
N LYS A 236 -6.98 -18.19 -7.55
CA LYS A 236 -7.16 -17.36 -6.37
C LYS A 236 -8.58 -17.43 -5.81
N LYS A 237 -9.59 -17.43 -6.66
CA LYS A 237 -11.00 -17.49 -6.26
C LYS A 237 -11.38 -18.78 -5.51
N LYS A 238 -10.63 -19.86 -5.73
CA LYS A 238 -10.86 -21.17 -5.09
C LYS A 238 -10.09 -21.34 -3.79
N LEU A 239 -9.17 -20.41 -3.46
CA LEU A 239 -8.35 -20.51 -2.25
C LEU A 239 -9.20 -20.40 -1.00
N THR A 240 -8.86 -21.23 -0.02
CA THR A 240 -9.35 -21.14 1.34
C THR A 240 -8.23 -20.67 2.29
N VAL A 241 -8.61 -20.24 3.48
CA VAL A 241 -7.62 -19.92 4.54
C VAL A 241 -6.79 -21.15 4.90
N GLU A 242 -7.41 -22.33 4.91
CA GLU A 242 -6.74 -23.60 5.19
C GLU A 242 -5.67 -23.94 4.16
N ASP A 243 -5.93 -23.67 2.87
CA ASP A 243 -4.93 -23.85 1.82
C ASP A 243 -3.72 -22.97 2.03
N LEU A 244 -3.94 -21.68 2.40
CA LEU A 244 -2.86 -20.75 2.68
C LEU A 244 -2.05 -21.16 3.91
N LEU A 245 -2.72 -21.58 4.98
CA LEU A 245 -2.07 -22.10 6.19
C LEU A 245 -1.21 -23.31 5.87
N HIS A 246 -1.73 -24.26 5.09
CA HIS A 246 -0.98 -25.46 4.68
C HIS A 246 0.23 -25.15 3.80
N GLN A 247 0.12 -24.16 2.90
CA GLN A 247 1.27 -23.71 2.11
C GLN A 247 2.32 -23.04 3.01
N PHE A 248 1.91 -22.29 4.00
CA PHE A 248 2.80 -21.66 4.95
C PHE A 248 3.53 -22.69 5.82
N GLU A 249 2.81 -23.69 6.34
CA GLU A 249 3.37 -24.81 7.13
C GLU A 249 4.45 -25.59 6.39
N LYS A 250 4.26 -25.84 5.10
CA LYS A 250 5.25 -26.54 4.25
C LYS A 250 6.59 -25.81 4.14
N VAL A 251 6.60 -24.49 4.26
CA VAL A 251 7.79 -23.66 4.02
C VAL A 251 8.44 -23.22 5.33
N SER A 252 7.65 -22.94 6.38
CA SER A 252 8.14 -22.41 7.65
C SER A 252 8.51 -23.46 8.70
N GLY A 253 8.16 -24.73 8.50
CA GLY A 253 8.46 -25.80 9.46
C GLY A 253 7.86 -25.54 10.86
N GLU A 254 8.62 -25.84 11.92
CA GLU A 254 8.14 -25.76 13.32
C GLU A 254 7.96 -24.33 13.89
N GLU A 255 8.48 -23.27 13.23
CA GLU A 255 8.30 -21.87 13.69
C GLU A 255 6.85 -21.35 13.56
N PHE A 256 5.99 -22.16 12.97
CA PHE A 256 4.62 -21.80 12.59
C PHE A 256 3.66 -21.48 13.76
N ALA A 257 3.89 -22.02 14.94
CA ALA A 257 2.92 -21.92 16.06
C ALA A 257 2.63 -20.47 16.50
N ASN A 258 3.60 -19.57 16.39
CA ASN A 258 3.47 -18.16 16.78
C ASN A 258 2.80 -17.30 15.69
N ASP A 259 3.02 -17.62 14.41
CA ASP A 259 2.47 -16.84 13.29
C ASP A 259 1.01 -17.22 12.98
N LYS A 260 0.58 -18.43 13.32
CA LYS A 260 -0.81 -18.92 13.12
C LYS A 260 -1.85 -18.07 13.85
N ALA A 261 -1.52 -17.59 15.05
CA ALA A 261 -2.40 -16.75 15.85
C ALA A 261 -2.55 -15.31 15.28
N LEU A 262 -1.61 -14.86 14.46
CA LEU A 262 -1.60 -13.52 13.85
C LEU A 262 -2.27 -13.48 12.47
N LEU A 263 -2.36 -14.63 11.81
CA LEU A 263 -2.84 -14.74 10.42
C LEU A 263 -4.30 -15.23 10.30
N SER A 264 -4.88 -15.71 11.40
CA SER A 264 -6.28 -16.19 11.49
C SER A 264 -7.24 -15.08 11.91
#